data_a0d580a72d29f24573b817897f71d314
#
_entry.id   a0d580a72d29f24573b817897f71d314
#
_cell.length_a   1.000
_cell.length_b   1.000
_cell.length_c   1.000
_cell.angle_alpha   90.00
_cell.angle_beta   90.00
_cell.angle_gamma   90.00
#
_symmetry.space_group_name_H-M   'P 1'
#
loop_
_entity.id
_entity.type
_entity.pdbx_description
1 polymer ?
#
loop_
_entity_poly.entity_id
_entity_poly.type
_entity_poly.pdbx_seq_one_letter_code
_entity_poly.pdbx_strand_id
1 'polypeptide(L)'
;MYKIIISLILWPIWFVYTFFVLILIFFLIFIIPRKIFYFFLRPFCWFWCFFGGQILKKDNMPPSASEQPYIYMFNHTSMFDQFMIGAFVNHYITAVAAIEALRYPLWGQVCRRYGIIPIPRTRIKQALKSLVRAQDKISKGSSILIAPEGTRTLNGKMGLFKKGPFHLAKNSGATIIPIGLIGGFKAKKKSDWKLRPGILRIRFGAPIYSKEYSDLTIEELRDSVRKRIKDLIKEKD
;
A
#
# COMPACT_ATOMS: atom_id res chain seq x y z
N MET A 1 -18.74 23.21 -9.55
CA MET A 1 -20.07 22.72 -9.18
C MET A 1 -20.19 21.18 -9.35
N TYR A 2 -19.94 20.62 -10.52
CA TYR A 2 -20.13 19.19 -10.80
C TYR A 2 -19.35 18.23 -9.86
N LYS A 3 -18.07 18.55 -9.50
CA LYS A 3 -17.24 17.72 -8.59
C LYS A 3 -17.84 17.61 -7.18
N ILE A 4 -18.57 18.61 -6.73
CA ILE A 4 -19.27 18.58 -5.43
C ILE A 4 -20.44 17.61 -5.50
N ILE A 5 -21.27 17.74 -6.55
CA ILE A 5 -22.44 16.88 -6.76
C ILE A 5 -22.03 15.41 -6.85
N ILE A 6 -21.03 15.09 -7.67
CA ILE A 6 -20.49 13.72 -7.76
C ILE A 6 -19.99 13.22 -6.40
N SER A 7 -19.31 14.05 -5.63
CA SER A 7 -18.80 13.62 -4.31
C SER A 7 -19.93 13.38 -3.33
N LEU A 8 -21.01 14.19 -3.38
CA LEU A 8 -22.20 13.98 -2.53
C LEU A 8 -22.93 12.69 -2.85
N ILE A 9 -22.85 12.19 -4.10
CA ILE A 9 -23.41 10.91 -4.51
C ILE A 9 -22.47 9.76 -4.15
N LEU A 10 -21.18 9.89 -4.47
CA LEU A 10 -20.22 8.80 -4.30
C LEU A 10 -19.92 8.49 -2.84
N TRP A 11 -19.85 9.49 -1.94
CA TRP A 11 -19.55 9.24 -0.54
C TRP A 11 -20.58 8.37 0.17
N PRO A 12 -21.91 8.62 0.07
CA PRO A 12 -22.90 7.72 0.65
C PRO A 12 -22.80 6.29 0.11
N ILE A 13 -22.70 6.11 -1.21
CA ILE A 13 -22.55 4.80 -1.84
C ILE A 13 -21.31 4.08 -1.30
N TRP A 14 -20.16 4.78 -1.26
CA TRP A 14 -18.91 4.25 -0.76
C TRP A 14 -18.99 3.90 0.74
N PHE A 15 -19.64 4.73 1.57
CA PHE A 15 -19.81 4.46 2.99
C PHE A 15 -20.72 3.25 3.24
N VAL A 16 -21.85 3.13 2.52
CA VAL A 16 -22.74 1.98 2.61
C VAL A 16 -21.99 0.69 2.26
N TYR A 17 -21.30 0.67 1.12
CA TYR A 17 -20.46 -0.46 0.74
C TYR A 17 -19.41 -0.78 1.83
N THR A 18 -18.64 0.22 2.28
CA THR A 18 -17.59 0.03 3.27
C THR A 18 -18.14 -0.50 4.59
N PHE A 19 -19.31 -0.04 5.02
CA PHE A 19 -19.97 -0.49 6.25
C PHE A 19 -20.30 -2.00 6.19
N PHE A 20 -20.99 -2.45 5.15
CA PHE A 20 -21.37 -3.86 5.03
C PHE A 20 -20.14 -4.76 4.82
N VAL A 21 -19.20 -4.34 4.00
CA VAL A 21 -17.96 -5.09 3.78
C VAL A 21 -17.14 -5.17 5.07
N LEU A 22 -17.03 -4.08 5.83
CA LEU A 22 -16.27 -4.09 7.08
C LEU A 22 -16.88 -5.05 8.11
N ILE A 23 -18.21 -5.13 8.21
CA ILE A 23 -18.89 -6.10 9.06
C ILE A 23 -18.58 -7.53 8.57
N LEU A 24 -18.73 -7.79 7.27
CA LEU A 24 -18.46 -9.11 6.70
C LEU A 24 -17.01 -9.55 6.94
N ILE A 25 -16.03 -8.71 6.60
CA ILE A 25 -14.61 -9.04 6.79
C ILE A 25 -14.23 -9.13 8.27
N PHE A 26 -14.93 -8.40 9.16
CA PHE A 26 -14.72 -8.50 10.59
C PHE A 26 -15.03 -9.91 11.10
N PHE A 27 -16.10 -10.53 10.67
CA PHE A 27 -16.41 -11.91 11.06
C PHE A 27 -15.51 -12.92 10.35
N LEU A 28 -15.33 -12.79 9.05
CA LEU A 28 -14.54 -13.73 8.25
C LEU A 28 -13.08 -13.81 8.70
N ILE A 29 -12.47 -12.71 9.14
CA ILE A 29 -11.06 -12.67 9.55
C ILE A 29 -10.77 -13.50 10.82
N PHE A 30 -11.80 -13.82 11.62
CA PHE A 30 -11.65 -14.69 12.80
C PHE A 30 -11.76 -16.17 12.45
N ILE A 31 -12.41 -16.50 11.34
CA ILE A 31 -12.70 -17.87 10.91
C ILE A 31 -11.65 -18.35 9.89
N ILE A 32 -11.32 -17.49 8.92
CA ILE A 32 -10.47 -17.86 7.79
C ILE A 32 -9.00 -17.54 8.08
N PRO A 33 -8.06 -18.47 7.81
CA PRO A 33 -6.62 -18.19 7.91
C PRO A 33 -6.20 -17.01 7.01
N ARG A 34 -5.32 -16.13 7.51
CA ARG A 34 -4.94 -14.85 6.85
C ARG A 34 -4.52 -14.99 5.39
N LYS A 35 -3.75 -16.05 5.06
CA LYS A 35 -3.28 -16.29 3.69
C LYS A 35 -4.43 -16.59 2.75
N ILE A 36 -5.41 -17.39 3.19
CA ILE A 36 -6.61 -17.72 2.43
C ILE A 36 -7.54 -16.49 2.37
N PHE A 37 -7.74 -15.84 3.52
CA PHE A 37 -8.56 -14.63 3.63
C PHE A 37 -8.13 -13.54 2.65
N TYR A 38 -6.83 -13.42 2.35
CA TYR A 38 -6.31 -12.45 1.39
C TYR A 38 -6.93 -12.60 0.00
N PHE A 39 -7.13 -13.82 -0.47
CA PHE A 39 -7.74 -14.06 -1.80
C PHE A 39 -9.18 -13.57 -1.84
N PHE A 40 -9.94 -13.74 -0.75
CA PHE A 40 -11.29 -13.18 -0.63
C PHE A 40 -11.27 -11.65 -0.49
N LEU A 41 -10.21 -11.08 0.11
CA LEU A 41 -10.08 -9.62 0.27
C LEU A 41 -9.83 -8.89 -1.08
N ARG A 42 -9.23 -9.54 -2.07
CA ARG A 42 -8.89 -8.93 -3.36
C ARG A 42 -10.10 -8.33 -4.10
N PRO A 43 -11.21 -9.04 -4.34
CA PRO A 43 -12.39 -8.44 -4.94
C PRO A 43 -12.95 -7.27 -4.12
N PHE A 44 -12.91 -7.33 -2.79
CA PHE A 44 -13.31 -6.20 -1.96
C PHE A 44 -12.43 -4.97 -2.17
N CYS A 45 -11.13 -5.14 -2.33
CA CYS A 45 -10.21 -4.05 -2.67
C CYS A 45 -10.57 -3.41 -4.02
N TRP A 46 -10.92 -4.23 -5.02
CA TRP A 46 -11.34 -3.78 -6.34
C TRP A 46 -12.64 -2.99 -6.27
N PHE A 47 -13.68 -3.54 -5.66
CA PHE A 47 -14.98 -2.88 -5.49
C PHE A 47 -14.89 -1.65 -4.61
N TRP A 48 -14.01 -1.62 -3.60
CA TRP A 48 -13.77 -0.46 -2.76
C TRP A 48 -13.31 0.76 -3.58
N CYS A 49 -12.43 0.53 -4.54
CA CYS A 49 -12.05 1.56 -5.49
C CYS A 49 -13.19 1.91 -6.45
N PHE A 50 -13.91 0.93 -6.96
CA PHE A 50 -15.01 1.10 -7.91
C PHE A 50 -16.14 1.96 -7.33
N PHE A 51 -16.62 1.66 -6.13
CA PHE A 51 -17.64 2.46 -5.44
C PHE A 51 -17.13 3.85 -5.03
N GLY A 52 -15.82 4.05 -4.91
CA GLY A 52 -15.19 5.37 -4.83
C GLY A 52 -15.08 6.11 -6.17
N GLY A 53 -15.69 5.57 -7.25
CA GLY A 53 -15.69 6.15 -8.60
C GLY A 53 -14.42 5.86 -9.39
N GLN A 54 -13.63 4.82 -9.03
CA GLN A 54 -12.34 4.56 -9.66
C GLN A 54 -12.34 3.24 -10.44
N ILE A 55 -11.84 3.29 -11.67
CA ILE A 55 -11.59 2.09 -12.48
C ILE A 55 -10.12 1.72 -12.32
N LEU A 56 -9.87 0.48 -11.86
CA LEU A 56 -8.51 -0.02 -11.69
C LEU A 56 -7.97 -0.61 -13.00
N LYS A 57 -6.75 -0.24 -13.35
CA LYS A 57 -5.99 -0.83 -14.46
C LYS A 57 -4.59 -1.21 -14.00
N LYS A 58 -4.09 -2.35 -14.48
CA LYS A 58 -2.68 -2.72 -14.36
C LYS A 58 -2.02 -2.64 -15.73
N ASP A 59 -0.84 -2.08 -15.80
CA ASP A 59 -0.10 -1.94 -17.06
C ASP A 59 0.84 -3.14 -17.32
N ASN A 60 1.17 -3.90 -16.25
CA ASN A 60 1.97 -5.13 -16.33
C ASN A 60 1.60 -6.09 -15.19
N MET A 61 2.15 -7.31 -15.23
CA MET A 61 1.87 -8.32 -14.22
C MET A 61 2.64 -8.07 -12.92
N PRO A 62 2.06 -8.41 -11.75
CA PRO A 62 2.81 -8.45 -10.50
C PRO A 62 3.91 -9.54 -10.56
N PRO A 63 4.95 -9.44 -9.71
CA PRO A 63 5.98 -10.46 -9.63
C PRO A 63 5.40 -11.82 -9.22
N SER A 64 6.13 -12.90 -9.54
CA SER A 64 5.72 -14.26 -9.23
C SER A 64 5.51 -14.46 -7.72
N ALA A 65 4.49 -15.23 -7.36
CA ALA A 65 4.28 -15.60 -5.96
C ALA A 65 5.30 -16.63 -5.45
N SER A 66 6.02 -17.31 -6.33
CA SER A 66 7.01 -18.35 -5.97
C SER A 66 8.32 -17.79 -5.39
N GLU A 67 8.63 -16.52 -5.70
CA GLU A 67 9.89 -15.87 -5.31
C GLU A 67 9.75 -14.96 -4.07
N GLN A 68 8.61 -15.02 -3.37
CA GLN A 68 8.39 -14.26 -2.13
C GLN A 68 9.30 -14.79 -0.99
N PRO A 69 9.58 -14.01 0.09
CA PRO A 69 8.90 -12.75 0.43
C PRO A 69 9.48 -11.51 -0.26
N TYR A 70 8.60 -10.52 -0.49
CA TYR A 70 8.96 -9.24 -1.09
C TYR A 70 8.76 -8.07 -0.14
N ILE A 71 9.50 -6.98 -0.37
CA ILE A 71 9.16 -5.65 0.16
C ILE A 71 8.64 -4.80 -0.98
N TYR A 72 7.33 -4.60 -1.02
CA TYR A 72 6.67 -3.71 -1.97
C TYR A 72 6.82 -2.26 -1.52
N MET A 73 7.48 -1.42 -2.33
CA MET A 73 7.66 -0.01 -2.06
C MET A 73 6.96 0.84 -3.13
N PHE A 74 6.14 1.82 -2.73
CA PHE A 74 5.30 2.59 -3.63
C PHE A 74 5.26 4.08 -3.29
N ASN A 75 4.90 4.93 -4.27
CA ASN A 75 4.60 6.34 -4.07
C ASN A 75 3.22 6.52 -3.43
N HIS A 76 3.13 7.31 -2.36
CA HIS A 76 1.90 7.42 -1.58
C HIS A 76 1.10 8.68 -1.91
N THR A 77 0.02 8.51 -2.67
CA THR A 77 -0.74 9.62 -3.26
C THR A 77 -2.17 9.74 -2.73
N SER A 78 -2.82 8.62 -2.39
CA SER A 78 -4.24 8.60 -2.08
C SER A 78 -4.60 7.57 -1.02
N MET A 79 -5.85 7.63 -0.55
CA MET A 79 -6.45 6.57 0.26
C MET A 79 -6.71 5.28 -0.54
N PHE A 80 -6.68 5.35 -1.85
CA PHE A 80 -6.88 4.20 -2.73
C PHE A 80 -5.64 3.31 -2.86
N ASP A 81 -4.45 3.80 -2.55
CA ASP A 81 -3.17 3.17 -2.88
C ASP A 81 -3.06 1.71 -2.38
N GLN A 82 -3.38 1.45 -1.11
CA GLN A 82 -3.30 0.09 -0.55
C GLN A 82 -4.33 -0.87 -1.16
N PHE A 83 -5.50 -0.35 -1.57
CA PHE A 83 -6.54 -1.16 -2.20
C PHE A 83 -6.19 -1.46 -3.66
N MET A 84 -5.56 -0.52 -4.38
CA MET A 84 -5.02 -0.76 -5.72
C MET A 84 -4.02 -1.93 -5.69
N ILE A 85 -3.09 -1.91 -4.74
CA ILE A 85 -2.06 -2.95 -4.61
C ILE A 85 -2.72 -4.27 -4.18
N GLY A 86 -3.60 -4.24 -3.19
CA GLY A 86 -4.32 -5.42 -2.71
C GLY A 86 -5.20 -6.10 -3.77
N ALA A 87 -5.73 -5.33 -4.73
CA ALA A 87 -6.53 -5.87 -5.82
C ALA A 87 -5.72 -6.71 -6.84
N PHE A 88 -4.43 -6.37 -7.05
CA PHE A 88 -3.63 -6.97 -8.12
C PHE A 88 -2.55 -7.94 -7.66
N VAL A 89 -1.98 -7.78 -6.47
CA VAL A 89 -1.00 -8.75 -5.96
C VAL A 89 -1.68 -10.10 -5.74
N ASN A 90 -1.03 -11.19 -6.09
CA ASN A 90 -1.61 -12.54 -6.16
C ASN A 90 -1.21 -13.46 -4.99
N HIS A 91 -0.60 -12.92 -3.94
CA HIS A 91 -0.23 -13.65 -2.73
C HIS A 91 -0.42 -12.76 -1.49
N TYR A 92 -0.46 -13.38 -0.31
CA TYR A 92 -0.64 -12.67 0.94
C TYR A 92 0.44 -11.62 1.16
N ILE A 93 0.01 -10.37 1.36
CA ILE A 93 0.85 -9.24 1.75
C ILE A 93 0.30 -8.65 3.04
N THR A 94 1.17 -8.26 3.95
CA THR A 94 0.81 -7.38 5.06
C THR A 94 1.42 -6.01 4.85
N ALA A 95 1.07 -5.03 5.67
CA ALA A 95 1.53 -3.66 5.47
C ALA A 95 2.06 -3.03 6.76
N VAL A 96 2.99 -2.09 6.59
CA VAL A 96 3.33 -1.13 7.64
C VAL A 96 2.41 0.07 7.50
N ALA A 97 1.58 0.31 8.51
CA ALA A 97 0.60 1.40 8.50
C ALA A 97 0.73 2.31 9.72
N ALA A 98 0.33 3.57 9.58
CA ALA A 98 0.32 4.52 10.68
C ALA A 98 -0.54 4.02 11.83
N ILE A 99 -0.05 4.12 13.07
CA ILE A 99 -0.76 3.64 14.27
C ILE A 99 -2.14 4.29 14.44
N GLU A 100 -2.30 5.52 13.95
CA GLU A 100 -3.56 6.26 13.97
C GLU A 100 -4.66 5.56 13.16
N ALA A 101 -4.29 4.88 12.06
CA ALA A 101 -5.24 4.13 11.23
C ALA A 101 -5.83 2.91 11.97
N LEU A 102 -5.16 2.40 12.99
CA LEU A 102 -5.61 1.24 13.77
C LEU A 102 -6.49 1.63 14.98
N ARG A 103 -6.77 2.92 15.17
CA ARG A 103 -7.65 3.41 16.25
C ARG A 103 -9.13 3.35 15.90
N TYR A 104 -9.47 3.26 14.61
CA TYR A 104 -10.88 3.17 14.19
C TYR A 104 -11.51 1.87 14.66
N PRO A 105 -12.73 1.92 15.25
CA PRO A 105 -13.49 0.73 15.66
C PRO A 105 -13.65 -0.25 14.48
N LEU A 106 -13.78 -1.54 14.76
CA LEU A 106 -13.86 -2.63 13.78
C LEU A 106 -12.64 -2.68 12.85
N TRP A 107 -12.37 -1.61 12.08
CA TRP A 107 -11.22 -1.53 11.18
C TRP A 107 -9.88 -1.82 11.88
N GLY A 108 -9.63 -1.22 13.03
CA GLY A 108 -8.40 -1.47 13.78
C GLY A 108 -8.28 -2.91 14.27
N GLN A 109 -9.39 -3.56 14.59
CA GLN A 109 -9.41 -4.98 14.98
C GLN A 109 -9.11 -5.87 13.77
N VAL A 110 -9.77 -5.62 12.64
CA VAL A 110 -9.47 -6.30 11.37
C VAL A 110 -7.99 -6.15 11.00
N CYS A 111 -7.45 -4.94 11.03
CA CYS A 111 -6.04 -4.67 10.72
C CYS A 111 -5.09 -5.45 11.63
N ARG A 112 -5.32 -5.45 12.94
CA ARG A 112 -4.50 -6.22 13.89
C ARG A 112 -4.59 -7.72 13.62
N ARG A 113 -5.80 -8.24 13.43
CA ARG A 113 -6.02 -9.66 13.13
C ARG A 113 -5.43 -10.09 11.80
N TYR A 114 -5.53 -9.22 10.78
CA TYR A 114 -4.91 -9.42 9.47
C TYR A 114 -3.38 -9.43 9.56
N GLY A 115 -2.80 -8.74 10.53
CA GLY A 115 -1.37 -8.70 10.76
C GLY A 115 -0.69 -7.42 10.31
N ILE A 116 -1.43 -6.32 10.09
CA ILE A 116 -0.86 -4.99 9.81
C ILE A 116 0.09 -4.59 10.96
N ILE A 117 1.23 -4.03 10.57
CA ILE A 117 2.28 -3.61 11.50
C ILE A 117 2.09 -2.10 11.78
N PRO A 118 1.68 -1.71 13.00
CA PRO A 118 1.54 -0.30 13.34
C PRO A 118 2.90 0.38 13.45
N ILE A 119 3.04 1.56 12.83
CA ILE A 119 4.24 2.38 12.96
C ILE A 119 3.88 3.79 13.47
N PRO A 120 4.41 4.22 14.61
CA PRO A 120 4.29 5.60 15.05
C PRO A 120 5.22 6.50 14.24
N ARG A 121 4.68 7.58 13.66
CA ARG A 121 5.42 8.46 12.74
C ARG A 121 6.35 9.44 13.43
N THR A 122 6.09 9.75 14.69
CA THR A 122 6.79 10.79 15.48
C THR A 122 7.75 10.23 16.54
N ARG A 123 7.73 8.91 16.78
CA ARG A 123 8.51 8.28 17.85
C ARG A 123 9.53 7.29 17.25
N ILE A 124 10.75 7.76 16.97
CA ILE A 124 11.80 7.02 16.28
C ILE A 124 12.07 5.64 16.93
N LYS A 125 12.29 5.58 18.26
CA LYS A 125 12.55 4.31 18.95
C LYS A 125 11.42 3.29 18.77
N GLN A 126 10.16 3.74 18.78
CA GLN A 126 9.02 2.84 18.55
C GLN A 126 8.87 2.46 17.06
N ALA A 127 9.19 3.37 16.15
CA ALA A 127 9.22 3.06 14.72
C ALA A 127 10.26 1.97 14.39
N LEU A 128 11.44 2.02 15.01
CA LEU A 128 12.45 0.95 14.87
C LEU A 128 11.93 -0.40 15.36
N LYS A 129 11.24 -0.46 16.52
CA LYS A 129 10.59 -1.70 16.99
C LYS A 129 9.55 -2.24 15.99
N SER A 130 8.85 -1.36 15.29
CA SER A 130 7.91 -1.76 14.24
C SER A 130 8.62 -2.37 13.02
N LEU A 131 9.79 -1.83 12.64
CA LEU A 131 10.61 -2.39 11.56
C LEU A 131 11.20 -3.77 11.94
N VAL A 132 11.61 -3.97 13.19
CA VAL A 132 12.02 -5.31 13.69
C VAL A 132 10.89 -6.32 13.57
N ARG A 133 9.64 -5.94 13.91
CA ARG A 133 8.46 -6.79 13.70
C ARG A 133 8.21 -7.08 12.21
N ALA A 134 8.48 -6.12 11.33
CA ALA A 134 8.38 -6.32 9.89
C ALA A 134 9.43 -7.33 9.41
N GLN A 135 10.67 -7.22 9.89
CA GLN A 135 11.75 -8.15 9.60
C GLN A 135 11.40 -9.59 10.06
N ASP A 136 10.86 -9.77 11.27
CA ASP A 136 10.38 -11.07 11.75
C ASP A 136 9.27 -11.67 10.85
N LYS A 137 8.37 -10.83 10.32
CA LYS A 137 7.37 -11.31 9.36
C LYS A 137 7.97 -11.72 8.02
N ILE A 138 8.98 -11.00 7.54
CA ILE A 138 9.70 -11.35 6.31
C ILE A 138 10.41 -12.70 6.49
N SER A 139 11.12 -12.90 7.60
CA SER A 139 11.82 -14.17 7.88
C SER A 139 10.84 -15.37 7.98
N LYS A 140 9.56 -15.10 8.30
CA LYS A 140 8.46 -16.10 8.30
C LYS A 140 7.72 -16.19 6.94
N GLY A 141 8.31 -15.66 5.87
CA GLY A 141 7.81 -15.78 4.50
C GLY A 141 6.65 -14.83 4.16
N SER A 142 6.41 -13.75 4.93
CA SER A 142 5.37 -12.77 4.61
C SER A 142 5.94 -11.61 3.82
N SER A 143 5.32 -11.26 2.69
CA SER A 143 5.64 -10.04 1.95
C SER A 143 5.08 -8.80 2.66
N ILE A 144 5.82 -7.69 2.59
CA ILE A 144 5.51 -6.44 3.29
C ILE A 144 5.25 -5.32 2.29
N LEU A 145 4.16 -4.59 2.50
CA LEU A 145 3.84 -3.35 1.80
C LEU A 145 4.23 -2.14 2.66
N ILE A 146 5.02 -1.24 2.11
CA ILE A 146 5.47 -0.04 2.82
C ILE A 146 5.58 1.17 1.89
N ALA A 147 5.06 2.32 2.33
CA ALA A 147 5.24 3.61 1.65
C ALA A 147 6.48 4.32 2.22
N PRO A 148 7.60 4.44 1.49
CA PRO A 148 8.82 5.04 2.03
C PRO A 148 8.68 6.51 2.39
N GLU A 149 7.74 7.24 1.78
CA GLU A 149 7.41 8.63 2.12
C GLU A 149 6.86 8.77 3.55
N GLY A 150 6.24 7.70 4.09
CA GLY A 150 5.63 7.69 5.42
C GLY A 150 4.34 8.52 5.53
N THR A 151 3.94 9.25 4.50
CA THR A 151 2.68 10.00 4.43
C THR A 151 2.27 10.23 2.97
N ARG A 152 0.98 10.46 2.73
CA ARG A 152 0.49 10.85 1.40
C ARG A 152 1.00 12.22 1.01
N THR A 153 1.32 12.40 -0.27
CA THR A 153 1.70 13.71 -0.82
C THR A 153 0.58 14.74 -0.68
N LEU A 154 0.95 16.00 -0.49
CA LEU A 154 0.02 17.14 -0.44
C LEU A 154 -0.11 17.87 -1.78
N ASN A 155 0.93 17.81 -2.61
CA ASN A 155 1.05 18.57 -3.88
C ASN A 155 1.10 17.67 -5.13
N GLY A 156 0.99 16.35 -4.98
CA GLY A 156 1.06 15.39 -6.08
C GLY A 156 2.48 14.97 -6.45
N LYS A 157 3.50 15.64 -5.94
CA LYS A 157 4.91 15.26 -6.16
C LYS A 157 5.34 14.20 -5.14
N MET A 158 6.14 13.25 -5.57
CA MET A 158 6.71 12.23 -4.68
C MET A 158 7.69 12.87 -3.69
N GLY A 159 7.42 12.66 -2.40
CA GLY A 159 8.20 13.21 -1.31
C GLY A 159 9.58 12.55 -1.13
N LEU A 160 10.28 12.99 -0.08
CA LEU A 160 11.54 12.34 0.33
C LEU A 160 11.24 10.99 0.97
N PHE A 161 12.07 10.01 0.68
CA PHE A 161 11.98 8.68 1.26
C PHE A 161 12.72 8.60 2.60
N LYS A 162 12.08 8.02 3.60
CA LYS A 162 12.67 7.75 4.91
C LYS A 162 13.62 6.57 4.82
N LYS A 163 14.71 6.57 5.61
CA LYS A 163 15.74 5.50 5.61
C LYS A 163 15.22 4.16 6.16
N GLY A 164 14.23 4.16 7.06
CA GLY A 164 13.74 2.95 7.73
C GLY A 164 13.38 1.78 6.82
N PRO A 165 12.61 1.96 5.72
CA PRO A 165 12.31 0.88 4.76
C PRO A 165 13.56 0.24 4.12
N PHE A 166 14.63 1.01 3.93
CA PHE A 166 15.88 0.55 3.33
C PHE A 166 16.77 -0.21 4.33
N HIS A 167 16.74 0.20 5.60
CA HIS A 167 17.30 -0.62 6.69
C HIS A 167 16.56 -1.96 6.79
N LEU A 168 15.23 -1.97 6.70
CA LEU A 168 14.47 -3.21 6.68
C LEU A 168 14.88 -4.10 5.51
N ALA A 169 15.05 -3.56 4.31
CA ALA A 169 15.48 -4.31 3.14
C ALA A 169 16.87 -4.93 3.34
N LYS A 170 17.87 -4.12 3.73
CA LYS A 170 19.22 -4.61 3.96
C LYS A 170 19.32 -5.67 5.06
N ASN A 171 18.60 -5.45 6.18
CA ASN A 171 18.64 -6.39 7.31
C ASN A 171 17.90 -7.70 7.03
N SER A 172 16.91 -7.69 6.14
CA SER A 172 16.13 -8.89 5.79
C SER A 172 16.65 -9.62 4.56
N GLY A 173 17.44 -8.95 3.71
CA GLY A 173 17.87 -9.48 2.40
C GLY A 173 16.71 -9.71 1.42
N ALA A 174 15.52 -9.17 1.69
CA ALA A 174 14.33 -9.44 0.89
C ALA A 174 14.34 -8.65 -0.42
N THR A 175 13.90 -9.27 -1.51
CA THR A 175 13.74 -8.62 -2.81
C THR A 175 12.78 -7.44 -2.74
N ILE A 176 13.20 -6.27 -3.24
CA ILE A 176 12.37 -5.08 -3.30
C ILE A 176 11.63 -5.03 -4.62
N ILE A 177 10.30 -4.78 -4.57
CA ILE A 177 9.48 -4.53 -5.75
C ILE A 177 9.02 -3.08 -5.74
N PRO A 178 9.58 -2.22 -6.62
CA PRO A 178 9.11 -0.86 -6.79
C PRO A 178 7.72 -0.87 -7.45
N ILE A 179 6.80 -0.03 -6.96
CA ILE A 179 5.45 0.11 -7.55
C ILE A 179 5.20 1.58 -7.85
N GLY A 180 4.79 1.87 -9.09
CA GLY A 180 4.28 3.16 -9.52
C GLY A 180 2.75 3.19 -9.47
N LEU A 181 2.18 4.10 -8.67
CA LEU A 181 0.73 4.34 -8.59
C LEU A 181 0.39 5.67 -9.25
N ILE A 182 -0.53 5.64 -10.21
CA ILE A 182 -0.90 6.79 -11.06
C ILE A 182 -2.40 7.05 -10.92
N GLY A 183 -2.78 8.34 -10.94
CA GLY A 183 -4.17 8.79 -10.86
C GLY A 183 -4.67 9.07 -9.43
N GLY A 184 -4.08 8.45 -8.40
CA GLY A 184 -4.56 8.54 -7.03
C GLY A 184 -4.66 9.97 -6.49
N PHE A 185 -3.68 10.82 -6.76
CA PHE A 185 -3.72 12.23 -6.35
C PHE A 185 -4.86 13.02 -7.01
N LYS A 186 -5.14 12.75 -8.30
CA LYS A 186 -6.27 13.36 -9.02
C LYS A 186 -7.60 12.85 -8.47
N ALA A 187 -7.69 11.55 -8.14
CA ALA A 187 -8.90 10.89 -7.63
C ALA A 187 -9.33 11.44 -6.27
N LYS A 188 -8.40 11.51 -5.30
CA LYS A 188 -8.69 12.00 -3.94
C LYS A 188 -7.43 12.54 -3.27
N LYS A 189 -7.32 13.86 -3.22
CA LYS A 189 -6.24 14.55 -2.50
C LYS A 189 -6.39 14.36 -0.98
N LYS A 190 -5.27 14.34 -0.26
CA LYS A 190 -5.28 14.28 1.20
C LYS A 190 -5.96 15.51 1.83
N SER A 191 -5.79 16.68 1.22
CA SER A 191 -6.29 17.99 1.68
C SER A 191 -7.67 18.36 1.15
N ASP A 192 -8.31 17.50 0.34
CA ASP A 192 -9.61 17.80 -0.28
C ASP A 192 -10.57 16.62 -0.05
N TRP A 193 -11.81 16.89 0.33
CA TRP A 193 -12.82 15.85 0.55
C TRP A 193 -13.43 15.31 -0.75
N LYS A 194 -13.29 16.06 -1.85
CA LYS A 194 -13.93 15.72 -3.11
C LYS A 194 -13.34 14.46 -3.75
N LEU A 195 -14.21 13.56 -4.13
CA LEU A 195 -13.92 12.42 -5.00
C LEU A 195 -14.02 12.84 -6.46
N ARG A 196 -13.11 12.33 -7.27
CA ARG A 196 -13.10 12.58 -8.72
C ARG A 196 -12.99 11.24 -9.43
N PRO A 197 -14.07 10.79 -10.09
CA PRO A 197 -14.04 9.56 -10.87
C PRO A 197 -12.89 9.56 -11.88
N GLY A 198 -12.28 8.39 -12.09
CA GLY A 198 -11.18 8.29 -13.00
C GLY A 198 -10.55 6.90 -13.05
N ILE A 199 -9.39 6.83 -13.70
CA ILE A 199 -8.63 5.60 -13.85
C ILE A 199 -7.44 5.64 -12.89
N LEU A 200 -7.30 4.61 -12.10
CA LEU A 200 -6.13 4.35 -11.27
C LEU A 200 -5.29 3.25 -11.92
N ARG A 201 -4.02 3.55 -12.21
CA ARG A 201 -3.10 2.60 -12.82
C ARG A 201 -2.04 2.16 -11.84
N ILE A 202 -1.68 0.87 -11.90
CA ILE A 202 -0.57 0.29 -11.17
C ILE A 202 0.46 -0.24 -12.16
N ARG A 203 1.73 0.04 -11.89
CA ARG A 203 2.89 -0.51 -12.60
C ARG A 203 3.84 -1.16 -11.61
N PHE A 204 4.17 -2.40 -11.84
CA PHE A 204 5.19 -3.11 -11.08
C PHE A 204 6.55 -2.92 -11.77
N GLY A 205 7.57 -2.49 -11.03
CA GLY A 205 8.94 -2.41 -11.52
C GLY A 205 9.64 -3.75 -11.47
N ALA A 206 10.79 -3.84 -12.14
CA ALA A 206 11.66 -5.00 -12.05
C ALA A 206 12.08 -5.26 -10.59
N PRO A 207 12.10 -6.51 -10.14
CA PRO A 207 12.63 -6.88 -8.85
C PRO A 207 14.04 -6.36 -8.65
N ILE A 208 14.37 -5.93 -7.43
CA ILE A 208 15.72 -5.54 -7.01
C ILE A 208 16.16 -6.59 -6.00
N TYR A 209 17.03 -7.48 -6.41
CA TYR A 209 17.48 -8.59 -5.59
C TYR A 209 18.51 -8.14 -4.57
N SER A 210 18.63 -8.87 -3.47
CA SER A 210 19.59 -8.58 -2.39
C SER A 210 21.02 -8.37 -2.90
N LYS A 211 21.47 -9.19 -3.84
CA LYS A 211 22.80 -9.08 -4.47
C LYS A 211 23.06 -7.75 -5.20
N GLU A 212 22.00 -7.05 -5.64
CA GLU A 212 22.12 -5.77 -6.35
C GLU A 212 22.27 -4.60 -5.38
N TYR A 213 21.96 -4.78 -4.09
CA TYR A 213 21.99 -3.70 -3.12
C TYR A 213 22.77 -4.00 -1.82
N SER A 214 23.38 -5.19 -1.72
CA SER A 214 24.22 -5.56 -0.56
C SER A 214 25.30 -4.53 -0.25
N ASP A 215 25.99 -4.06 -1.28
CA ASP A 215 27.13 -3.16 -1.17
C ASP A 215 26.77 -1.68 -1.19
N LEU A 216 25.52 -1.35 -1.56
CA LEU A 216 25.05 0.03 -1.57
C LEU A 216 24.89 0.57 -0.15
N THR A 217 25.16 1.85 0.06
CA THR A 217 24.74 2.58 1.26
C THR A 217 23.20 2.66 1.32
N ILE A 218 22.67 2.99 2.50
CA ILE A 218 21.22 3.20 2.66
C ILE A 218 20.71 4.33 1.76
N GLU A 219 21.51 5.36 1.58
CA GLU A 219 21.22 6.52 0.74
C GLU A 219 21.17 6.15 -0.74
N GLU A 220 22.16 5.42 -1.23
CA GLU A 220 22.21 4.95 -2.61
C GLU A 220 21.05 4.01 -2.94
N LEU A 221 20.75 3.05 -2.05
CA LEU A 221 19.60 2.17 -2.22
C LEU A 221 18.29 2.96 -2.25
N ARG A 222 18.12 3.91 -1.31
CA ARG A 222 16.95 4.79 -1.26
C ARG A 222 16.76 5.56 -2.56
N ASP A 223 17.81 6.16 -3.07
CA ASP A 223 17.75 7.02 -4.25
C ASP A 223 17.56 6.19 -5.52
N SER A 224 18.15 4.99 -5.59
CA SER A 224 17.90 4.02 -6.66
C SER A 224 16.43 3.59 -6.72
N VAL A 225 15.86 3.14 -5.60
CA VAL A 225 14.45 2.75 -5.55
C VAL A 225 13.52 3.93 -5.87
N ARG A 226 13.83 5.12 -5.33
CA ARG A 226 13.07 6.34 -5.62
C ARG A 226 13.09 6.69 -7.10
N LYS A 227 14.24 6.58 -7.77
CA LYS A 227 14.37 6.77 -9.21
C LYS A 227 13.50 5.78 -9.98
N ARG A 228 13.58 4.47 -9.66
CA ARG A 228 12.78 3.43 -10.32
C ARG A 228 11.26 3.71 -10.16
N ILE A 229 10.79 4.09 -8.98
CA ILE A 229 9.38 4.46 -8.79
C ILE A 229 9.02 5.72 -9.58
N LYS A 230 9.90 6.74 -9.61
CA LYS A 230 9.69 7.95 -10.40
C LYS A 230 9.56 7.65 -11.91
N ASP A 231 10.35 6.70 -12.40
CA ASP A 231 10.29 6.31 -13.83
C ASP A 231 8.99 5.53 -14.15
N LEU A 232 8.49 4.71 -13.18
CA LEU A 232 7.21 4.01 -13.33
C LEU A 232 6.00 4.94 -13.38
N ILE A 233 6.04 6.11 -12.72
CA ILE A 233 4.92 7.04 -12.69
C ILE A 233 4.94 8.08 -13.81
N LYS A 234 6.00 8.15 -14.61
CA LYS A 234 6.01 8.98 -15.81
C LYS A 234 4.92 8.50 -16.76
N GLU A 235 4.11 9.43 -17.26
CA GLU A 235 3.20 9.13 -18.37
C GLU A 235 4.09 8.73 -19.56
N LYS A 236 3.80 7.59 -20.18
CA LYS A 236 4.36 7.26 -21.49
C LYS A 236 3.57 8.11 -22.47
N ASP A 237 4.25 9.02 -23.16
CA ASP A 237 3.74 9.73 -24.30
C ASP A 237 3.26 8.75 -25.37
#